data_740514ed6c4cb5ba0aba43ae867d1fcd
#
_entry.id   740514ed6c4cb5ba0aba43ae867d1fcd
#
_cell.length_a   1.000
_cell.length_b   1.000
_cell.length_c   1.000
_cell.angle_alpha   90.00
_cell.angle_beta   90.00
_cell.angle_gamma   90.00
#
_symmetry.space_group_name_H-M   'P 1'
#
loop_
_entity.id
_entity.type
_entity.pdbx_description
1 polymer ?
#
loop_
_entity_poly.entity_id
_entity_poly.type
_entity_poly.pdbx_seq_one_letter_code
_entity_poly.pdbx_strand_id
1 'polypeptide(L)'
;TTINYTYLLYAGQVKIPFTAAADIENAIVCLATLLCMRVPMDTIEERFKLLSPTGTRMDAMEGVNDCQLIHDTYTSDYLSLAPAIDFMSRRDTLLRSRTLILSDVLPENIPASELYKKIAELVHLRHIDRIIGIGREISAHSDLFAGNSRFFPSTDAFLSAMSQSDFSKELILLKGAPEFGFDRIIEMLEARQHETVLEVNLDALVHNFNFYRSRLKPDTKIVCMLKVKQEKLTSDDIKELE
;
A
#
# COMPACT_ATOMS: atom_id res chain seq x y z
N THR A 1 1.31 15.55 -19.11
CA THR A 1 2.62 15.22 -19.69
C THR A 1 2.46 14.68 -21.10
N THR A 2 3.42 14.94 -21.98
CA THR A 2 3.48 14.37 -23.33
C THR A 2 4.68 13.44 -23.41
N ILE A 3 4.46 12.20 -23.84
CA ILE A 3 5.50 11.21 -24.08
C ILE A 3 5.71 11.13 -25.59
N ASN A 4 6.90 11.51 -26.05
CA ASN A 4 7.31 11.32 -27.43
C ASN A 4 8.06 9.99 -27.54
N TYR A 5 7.77 9.22 -28.56
CA TYR A 5 8.38 7.92 -28.77
C TYR A 5 8.69 7.64 -30.22
N THR A 6 9.62 6.73 -30.44
CA THR A 6 9.91 6.15 -31.75
C THR A 6 9.85 4.63 -31.64
N TYR A 7 9.06 3.98 -32.46
CA TYR A 7 8.95 2.54 -32.53
C TYR A 7 9.05 2.07 -33.97
N LEU A 8 10.05 1.25 -34.26
CA LEU A 8 10.44 0.86 -35.64
C LEU A 8 10.67 2.12 -36.51
N LEU A 9 9.84 2.33 -37.50
CA LEU A 9 9.92 3.48 -38.43
C LEU A 9 8.90 4.58 -38.12
N TYR A 10 8.12 4.45 -37.06
CA TYR A 10 7.06 5.39 -36.69
C TYR A 10 7.48 6.23 -35.48
N ALA A 11 7.35 7.55 -35.61
CA ALA A 11 7.43 8.48 -34.49
C ALA A 11 6.03 8.95 -34.12
N GLY A 12 5.73 9.00 -32.80
CA GLY A 12 4.44 9.41 -32.32
C GLY A 12 4.53 10.10 -30.97
N GLN A 13 3.38 10.57 -30.48
CA GLN A 13 3.26 11.16 -29.16
C GLN A 13 1.96 10.70 -28.50
N VAL A 14 2.01 10.48 -27.19
CA VAL A 14 0.81 10.24 -26.37
C VAL A 14 0.75 11.26 -25.25
N LYS A 15 -0.46 11.70 -24.89
CA LYS A 15 -0.70 12.63 -23.79
C LYS A 15 -1.30 11.88 -22.61
N ILE A 16 -0.75 12.11 -21.42
CA ILE A 16 -1.24 11.58 -20.16
C ILE A 16 -1.58 12.72 -19.19
N PRO A 17 -2.61 12.59 -18.34
CA PRO A 17 -3.10 13.69 -17.50
C PRO A 17 -2.34 13.87 -16.18
N PHE A 18 -1.19 13.25 -15.99
CA PHE A 18 -0.40 13.29 -14.75
C PHE A 18 1.08 13.60 -15.01
N THR A 19 1.81 13.94 -13.93
CA THR A 19 3.19 14.44 -13.99
C THR A 19 4.16 13.73 -13.05
N ALA A 20 3.67 12.79 -12.19
CA ALA A 20 4.52 12.05 -11.27
C ALA A 20 5.43 11.09 -12.04
N ALA A 21 6.72 11.03 -11.69
CA ALA A 21 7.72 10.24 -12.40
C ALA A 21 7.37 8.75 -12.48
N ALA A 22 6.95 8.15 -11.38
CA ALA A 22 6.56 6.74 -11.33
C ALA A 22 5.36 6.41 -12.24
N ASP A 23 4.35 7.30 -12.30
CA ASP A 23 3.21 7.12 -13.19
C ASP A 23 3.60 7.28 -14.66
N ILE A 24 4.55 8.18 -14.95
CA ILE A 24 5.10 8.34 -16.31
C ILE A 24 5.85 7.09 -16.74
N GLU A 25 6.69 6.52 -15.87
CA GLU A 25 7.41 5.26 -16.14
C GLU A 25 6.43 4.11 -16.41
N ASN A 26 5.41 3.95 -15.56
CA ASN A 26 4.36 2.96 -15.77
C ASN A 26 3.65 3.16 -17.12
N ALA A 27 3.33 4.40 -17.48
CA ALA A 27 2.72 4.72 -18.78
C ALA A 27 3.65 4.38 -19.95
N ILE A 28 4.96 4.60 -19.82
CA ILE A 28 5.96 4.22 -20.84
C ILE A 28 5.99 2.69 -21.02
N VAL A 29 5.99 1.92 -19.93
CA VAL A 29 5.96 0.45 -20.00
C VAL A 29 4.67 -0.04 -20.65
N CYS A 30 3.52 0.53 -20.29
CA CYS A 30 2.24 0.24 -20.94
C CYS A 30 2.28 0.56 -22.43
N LEU A 31 2.80 1.73 -22.81
CA LEU A 31 2.94 2.13 -24.21
C LEU A 31 3.79 1.13 -24.99
N ALA A 32 4.97 0.79 -24.47
CA ALA A 32 5.87 -0.18 -25.10
C ALA A 32 5.19 -1.55 -25.30
N THR A 33 4.47 -2.01 -24.30
CA THR A 33 3.73 -3.28 -24.36
C THR A 33 2.64 -3.24 -25.44
N LEU A 34 1.82 -2.18 -25.47
CA LEU A 34 0.75 -2.04 -26.46
C LEU A 34 1.29 -1.94 -27.89
N LEU A 35 2.42 -1.25 -28.09
CA LEU A 35 3.11 -1.19 -29.38
C LEU A 35 3.61 -2.58 -29.82
N CYS A 36 4.20 -3.36 -28.90
CA CYS A 36 4.60 -4.74 -29.19
C CYS A 36 3.41 -5.64 -29.52
N MET A 37 2.27 -5.41 -28.87
CA MET A 37 1.02 -6.12 -29.15
C MET A 37 0.32 -5.63 -30.44
N ARG A 38 0.86 -4.64 -31.12
CA ARG A 38 0.32 -4.04 -32.36
C ARG A 38 -1.09 -3.44 -32.19
N VAL A 39 -1.38 -2.87 -31.03
CA VAL A 39 -2.63 -2.14 -30.81
C VAL A 39 -2.64 -0.91 -31.70
N PRO A 40 -3.76 -0.57 -32.37
CA PRO A 40 -3.85 0.60 -33.23
C PRO A 40 -3.50 1.90 -32.50
N MET A 41 -2.73 2.77 -33.15
CA MET A 41 -2.21 4.01 -32.54
C MET A 41 -3.33 4.95 -32.10
N ASP A 42 -4.35 5.12 -32.90
CA ASP A 42 -5.52 5.97 -32.56
C ASP A 42 -6.17 5.52 -31.26
N THR A 43 -6.27 4.20 -31.08
CA THR A 43 -6.80 3.61 -29.83
C THR A 43 -5.90 3.92 -28.64
N ILE A 44 -4.57 3.81 -28.80
CA ILE A 44 -3.61 4.11 -27.74
C ILE A 44 -3.69 5.60 -27.37
N GLU A 45 -3.69 6.50 -28.34
CA GLU A 45 -3.77 7.95 -28.09
C GLU A 45 -5.04 8.36 -27.37
N GLU A 46 -6.19 7.80 -27.74
CA GLU A 46 -7.47 8.06 -27.08
C GLU A 46 -7.47 7.56 -25.64
N ARG A 47 -7.01 6.32 -25.40
CA ARG A 47 -7.04 5.69 -24.09
C ARG A 47 -6.04 6.29 -23.12
N PHE A 48 -4.87 6.73 -23.59
CA PHE A 48 -3.87 7.38 -22.75
C PHE A 48 -4.34 8.72 -22.17
N LYS A 49 -5.21 9.44 -22.86
CA LYS A 49 -5.83 10.67 -22.34
C LYS A 49 -6.77 10.40 -21.16
N LEU A 50 -7.31 9.17 -21.07
CA LEU A 50 -8.24 8.75 -20.04
C LEU A 50 -7.56 8.05 -18.85
N LEU A 51 -6.24 7.84 -18.90
CA LEU A 51 -5.52 7.26 -17.78
C LEU A 51 -5.67 8.16 -16.55
N SER A 52 -5.95 7.56 -15.42
CA SER A 52 -5.80 8.20 -14.12
C SER A 52 -4.44 7.81 -13.52
N PRO A 53 -3.80 8.69 -12.75
CA PRO A 53 -2.62 8.27 -12.00
C PRO A 53 -2.99 7.03 -11.19
N THR A 54 -2.09 6.07 -11.17
CA THR A 54 -2.21 4.96 -10.22
C THR A 54 -2.19 5.64 -8.88
N GLY A 55 -3.34 5.74 -8.20
CA GLY A 55 -3.40 6.39 -6.91
C GLY A 55 -2.24 5.84 -6.09
N THR A 56 -1.43 6.72 -5.54
CA THR A 56 -0.41 6.28 -4.58
C THR A 56 -1.16 5.38 -3.64
N ARG A 57 -0.73 4.11 -3.53
CA ARG A 57 -1.32 3.13 -2.59
C ARG A 57 -1.18 3.60 -1.13
N MET A 58 -0.79 4.85 -0.96
CA MET A 58 -0.65 5.56 0.29
C MET A 58 -1.97 6.24 0.62
N ASP A 59 -2.81 5.53 1.36
CA ASP A 59 -4.03 6.11 1.91
C ASP A 59 -3.70 6.79 3.24
N ALA A 60 -4.26 7.98 3.42
CA ALA A 60 -4.19 8.68 4.70
C ALA A 60 -5.50 8.46 5.46
N MET A 61 -5.39 8.02 6.71
CA MET A 61 -6.52 7.75 7.59
C MET A 61 -6.32 8.41 8.95
N GLU A 62 -7.41 8.60 9.68
CA GLU A 62 -7.36 9.11 11.04
C GLU A 62 -6.87 8.02 12.00
N GLY A 63 -5.90 8.37 12.81
CA GLY A 63 -5.36 7.51 13.86
C GLY A 63 -5.84 7.91 15.25
N VAL A 64 -5.55 7.07 16.23
CA VAL A 64 -5.82 7.33 17.65
C VAL A 64 -5.10 8.61 18.12
N ASN A 65 -5.63 9.26 19.16
CA ASN A 65 -5.01 10.39 19.86
C ASN A 65 -4.59 11.56 18.91
N ASP A 66 -5.44 11.93 17.96
CA ASP A 66 -5.18 12.97 16.95
C ASP A 66 -4.01 12.66 16.02
N CYS A 67 -3.58 11.41 15.89
CA CYS A 67 -2.61 10.98 14.90
C CYS A 67 -3.23 10.93 13.50
N GLN A 68 -2.39 11.08 12.49
CA GLN A 68 -2.72 10.71 11.11
C GLN A 68 -1.79 9.59 10.65
N LEU A 69 -2.38 8.59 10.04
CA LEU A 69 -1.65 7.43 9.52
C LEU A 69 -1.56 7.53 8.00
N ILE A 70 -0.39 7.23 7.48
CA ILE A 70 -0.16 7.00 6.05
C ILE A 70 0.43 5.61 5.95
N HIS A 71 -0.23 4.69 5.26
CA HIS A 71 0.31 3.36 5.09
C HIS A 71 0.77 3.10 3.66
N ASP A 72 1.97 2.51 3.55
CA ASP A 72 2.58 2.00 2.33
C ASP A 72 3.23 0.64 2.68
N THR A 73 2.38 -0.37 2.81
CA THR A 73 2.75 -1.69 3.34
C THR A 73 2.86 -2.76 2.25
N TYR A 74 3.08 -2.34 1.01
CA TYR A 74 3.17 -3.26 -0.13
C TYR A 74 4.59 -3.58 -0.55
N THR A 75 5.53 -2.68 -0.29
CA THR A 75 6.94 -2.85 -0.65
C THR A 75 7.83 -2.26 0.43
N SER A 76 9.01 -2.85 0.61
CA SER A 76 10.05 -2.32 1.50
C SER A 76 11.38 -2.28 0.75
N ASP A 77 11.46 -1.43 -0.27
CA ASP A 77 12.67 -1.15 -1.03
C ASP A 77 13.12 0.30 -0.79
N TYR A 78 14.43 0.54 -0.98
CA TYR A 78 15.02 1.85 -0.73
C TYR A 78 14.49 2.93 -1.69
N LEU A 79 14.25 2.59 -2.95
CA LEU A 79 13.84 3.55 -3.98
C LEU A 79 12.46 4.13 -3.72
N SER A 80 11.55 3.34 -3.12
CA SER A 80 10.20 3.79 -2.76
C SER A 80 10.13 4.56 -1.44
N LEU A 81 11.19 4.53 -0.62
CA LEU A 81 11.18 5.18 0.70
C LEU A 81 11.16 6.72 0.61
N ALA A 82 12.02 7.32 -0.23
CA ALA A 82 12.07 8.77 -0.38
C ALA A 82 10.74 9.35 -0.92
N PRO A 83 10.10 8.80 -1.97
CA PRO A 83 8.77 9.20 -2.41
C PRO A 83 7.70 9.09 -1.31
N ALA A 84 7.73 8.05 -0.47
CA ALA A 84 6.79 7.88 0.62
C ALA A 84 6.94 8.97 1.70
N ILE A 85 8.18 9.29 2.10
CA ILE A 85 8.46 10.38 3.03
C ILE A 85 8.09 11.75 2.43
N ASP A 86 8.34 11.97 1.14
CA ASP A 86 7.96 13.20 0.44
C ASP A 86 6.43 13.35 0.36
N PHE A 87 5.70 12.24 0.20
CA PHE A 87 4.24 12.24 0.26
C PHE A 87 3.75 12.63 1.68
N MET A 88 4.32 12.03 2.73
CA MET A 88 4.02 12.39 4.11
C MET A 88 4.26 13.87 4.35
N SER A 89 5.40 14.41 3.92
CA SER A 89 5.76 15.82 4.11
C SER A 89 4.78 16.79 3.44
N ARG A 90 4.24 16.43 2.29
CA ARG A 90 3.22 17.24 1.58
C ARG A 90 1.85 17.22 2.24
N ARG A 91 1.56 16.19 3.02
CA ARG A 91 0.29 16.03 3.76
C ARG A 91 0.32 16.69 5.14
N ASP A 92 1.51 17.06 5.63
CA ASP A 92 1.68 17.68 6.93
C ASP A 92 1.25 19.16 6.92
N THR A 93 -0.06 19.41 7.01
CA THR A 93 -0.63 20.76 7.06
C THR A 93 -0.60 21.37 8.45
N LEU A 94 -0.36 20.59 9.50
CA LEU A 94 -0.46 21.00 10.91
C LEU A 94 0.89 21.01 11.64
N LEU A 95 2.01 20.82 10.92
CA LEU A 95 3.36 20.73 11.46
C LEU A 95 3.47 19.74 12.65
N ARG A 96 2.91 18.56 12.46
CA ARG A 96 2.95 17.48 13.45
C ARG A 96 4.34 16.88 13.53
N SER A 97 4.64 16.23 14.66
CA SER A 97 5.81 15.36 14.76
C SER A 97 5.68 14.20 13.76
N ARG A 98 6.77 13.90 13.06
CA ARG A 98 6.81 12.91 11.97
C ARG A 98 7.44 11.63 12.46
N THR A 99 6.66 10.57 12.46
CA THR A 99 7.11 9.24 12.86
C THR A 99 7.13 8.32 11.63
N LEU A 100 8.25 7.65 11.42
CA LEU A 100 8.40 6.59 10.42
C LEU A 100 8.46 5.24 11.12
N ILE A 101 7.50 4.35 10.82
CA ILE A 101 7.54 2.94 11.19
C ILE A 101 8.00 2.17 9.94
N LEU A 102 9.19 1.58 10.01
CA LEU A 102 9.88 0.97 8.87
C LEU A 102 10.21 -0.49 9.15
N SER A 103 9.85 -1.39 8.22
CA SER A 103 10.31 -2.78 8.27
C SER A 103 11.75 -2.93 7.78
N ASP A 104 12.30 -4.15 7.81
CA ASP A 104 13.52 -4.46 7.08
C ASP A 104 13.36 -4.05 5.62
N VAL A 105 14.42 -3.45 5.06
CA VAL A 105 14.48 -3.02 3.67
C VAL A 105 15.29 -4.03 2.88
N LEU A 106 14.75 -4.47 1.74
CA LEU A 106 15.42 -5.43 0.89
C LEU A 106 16.73 -4.85 0.32
N PRO A 107 17.84 -5.57 0.43
CA PRO A 107 19.12 -5.11 -0.10
C PRO A 107 19.11 -5.15 -1.63
N GLU A 108 19.35 -4.02 -2.26
CA GLU A 108 19.50 -3.88 -3.71
C GLU A 108 20.98 -3.87 -4.08
N ASN A 109 21.61 -5.02 -4.22
CA ASN A 109 23.02 -5.15 -4.68
C ASN A 109 24.08 -4.35 -3.90
N ILE A 110 23.75 -3.87 -2.69
CA ILE A 110 24.66 -3.19 -1.77
C ILE A 110 24.66 -3.88 -0.40
N PRO A 111 25.76 -3.82 0.36
CA PRO A 111 25.79 -4.35 1.72
C PRO A 111 24.73 -3.70 2.63
N ALA A 112 24.15 -4.49 3.54
CA ALA A 112 23.14 -3.99 4.47
C ALA A 112 23.62 -2.76 5.26
N SER A 113 24.86 -2.76 5.72
CA SER A 113 25.46 -1.62 6.44
C SER A 113 25.49 -0.32 5.63
N GLU A 114 25.72 -0.40 4.33
CA GLU A 114 25.68 0.75 3.44
C GLU A 114 24.24 1.19 3.17
N LEU A 115 23.32 0.24 2.99
CA LEU A 115 21.90 0.50 2.80
C LEU A 115 21.32 1.25 4.01
N TYR A 116 21.51 0.73 5.22
CA TYR A 116 20.96 1.36 6.43
C TYR A 116 21.61 2.70 6.75
N LYS A 117 22.89 2.90 6.37
CA LYS A 117 23.51 4.22 6.43
C LYS A 117 22.81 5.23 5.52
N LYS A 118 22.50 4.86 4.27
CA LYS A 118 21.74 5.70 3.34
C LYS A 118 20.33 5.99 3.86
N ILE A 119 19.68 5.01 4.49
CA ILE A 119 18.35 5.17 5.11
C ILE A 119 18.44 6.18 6.27
N ALA A 120 19.43 6.06 7.15
CA ALA A 120 19.62 6.99 8.26
C ALA A 120 19.90 8.41 7.78
N GLU A 121 20.72 8.59 6.74
CA GLU A 121 20.98 9.88 6.11
C GLU A 121 19.69 10.47 5.50
N LEU A 122 18.88 9.67 4.82
CA LEU A 122 17.60 10.09 4.25
C LEU A 122 16.60 10.53 5.33
N VAL A 123 16.46 9.74 6.39
CA VAL A 123 15.59 10.02 7.54
C VAL A 123 15.99 11.36 8.17
N HIS A 124 17.28 11.59 8.38
CA HIS A 124 17.80 12.84 8.92
C HIS A 124 17.55 14.02 7.97
N LEU A 125 17.86 13.87 6.68
CA LEU A 125 17.69 14.91 5.66
C LEU A 125 16.22 15.33 5.49
N ARG A 126 15.28 14.41 5.69
CA ARG A 126 13.84 14.64 5.55
C ARG A 126 13.16 15.06 6.86
N HIS A 127 13.93 15.31 7.92
CA HIS A 127 13.44 15.76 9.22
C HIS A 127 12.34 14.84 9.79
N ILE A 128 12.65 13.53 9.85
CA ILE A 128 11.82 12.57 10.58
C ILE A 128 12.22 12.66 12.06
N ASP A 129 11.25 12.97 12.91
CA ASP A 129 11.50 13.22 14.34
C ASP A 129 11.66 11.92 15.13
N ARG A 130 11.01 10.85 14.65
CA ARG A 130 11.01 9.55 15.32
C ARG A 130 11.07 8.42 14.31
N ILE A 131 11.93 7.44 14.54
CA ILE A 131 11.93 6.20 13.77
C ILE A 131 11.63 5.00 14.66
N ILE A 132 10.79 4.10 14.18
CA ILE A 132 10.52 2.80 14.79
C ILE A 132 10.87 1.74 13.74
N GLY A 133 11.95 1.01 13.98
CA GLY A 133 12.39 -0.07 13.10
C GLY A 133 11.80 -1.42 13.54
N ILE A 134 11.28 -2.18 12.60
CA ILE A 134 10.69 -3.50 12.86
C ILE A 134 11.33 -4.53 11.92
N GLY A 135 12.15 -5.38 12.50
CA GLY A 135 12.89 -6.42 11.78
C GLY A 135 14.26 -6.65 12.39
N ARG A 136 14.88 -7.76 12.00
CA ARG A 136 16.19 -8.14 12.52
C ARG A 136 17.32 -7.32 11.93
N GLU A 137 17.25 -7.05 10.63
CA GLU A 137 18.28 -6.30 9.91
C GLU A 137 18.31 -4.83 10.35
N ILE A 138 17.16 -4.15 10.36
CA ILE A 138 17.07 -2.76 10.82
C ILE A 138 17.47 -2.63 12.31
N SER A 139 17.12 -3.61 13.14
CA SER A 139 17.50 -3.63 14.56
C SER A 139 19.01 -3.84 14.75
N ALA A 140 19.65 -4.64 13.89
CA ALA A 140 21.10 -4.84 13.92
C ALA A 140 21.90 -3.58 13.56
N HIS A 141 21.26 -2.61 12.88
CA HIS A 141 21.86 -1.35 12.46
C HIS A 141 21.29 -0.14 13.21
N SER A 142 20.70 -0.36 14.39
CA SER A 142 20.04 0.66 15.20
C SER A 142 20.96 1.81 15.63
N ASP A 143 22.25 1.56 15.75
CA ASP A 143 23.31 2.52 16.08
C ASP A 143 23.48 3.63 15.03
N LEU A 144 23.03 3.40 13.81
CA LEU A 144 23.08 4.41 12.73
C LEU A 144 21.99 5.48 12.86
N PHE A 145 20.95 5.23 13.66
CA PHE A 145 19.82 6.14 13.80
C PHE A 145 19.92 6.94 15.10
N ALA A 146 20.02 8.25 14.96
CA ALA A 146 20.08 9.17 16.10
C ALA A 146 18.69 9.55 16.60
N GLY A 147 18.62 10.11 17.82
CA GLY A 147 17.40 10.72 18.36
C GLY A 147 16.41 9.74 18.97
N ASN A 148 15.12 10.02 18.81
CA ASN A 148 14.02 9.22 19.39
C ASN A 148 13.73 7.98 18.54
N SER A 149 14.62 6.98 18.62
CA SER A 149 14.54 5.75 17.82
C SER A 149 14.24 4.54 18.71
N ARG A 150 13.37 3.64 18.24
CA ARG A 150 13.08 2.35 18.89
C ARG A 150 13.10 1.25 17.87
N PHE A 151 13.64 0.09 18.24
CA PHE A 151 13.81 -1.04 17.33
C PHE A 151 13.27 -2.31 17.95
N PHE A 152 12.59 -3.11 17.12
CA PHE A 152 11.94 -4.34 17.52
C PHE A 152 12.27 -5.45 16.52
N PRO A 153 12.58 -6.67 16.97
CA PRO A 153 12.95 -7.75 16.07
C PRO A 153 11.76 -8.28 15.24
N SER A 154 10.54 -7.95 15.61
CA SER A 154 9.31 -8.37 14.92
C SER A 154 8.13 -7.47 15.28
N THR A 155 7.06 -7.57 14.49
CA THR A 155 5.77 -6.91 14.77
C THR A 155 5.16 -7.37 16.09
N ASP A 156 5.30 -8.65 16.46
CA ASP A 156 4.82 -9.15 17.77
C ASP A 156 5.55 -8.49 18.93
N ALA A 157 6.88 -8.31 18.81
CA ALA A 157 7.66 -7.63 19.83
C ALA A 157 7.26 -6.15 19.95
N PHE A 158 6.99 -5.49 18.81
CA PHE A 158 6.47 -4.12 18.80
C PHE A 158 5.11 -4.03 19.51
N LEU A 159 4.12 -4.85 19.12
CA LEU A 159 2.77 -4.86 19.69
C LEU A 159 2.74 -5.22 21.18
N SER A 160 3.74 -5.98 21.66
CA SER A 160 3.87 -6.32 23.09
C SER A 160 4.48 -5.17 23.92
N ALA A 161 5.25 -4.28 23.29
CA ALA A 161 6.01 -3.24 23.97
C ALA A 161 5.45 -1.82 23.76
N MET A 162 4.58 -1.63 22.77
CA MET A 162 3.99 -0.35 22.38
C MET A 162 2.47 -0.44 22.43
N SER A 163 1.85 0.68 22.80
CA SER A 163 0.40 0.83 22.88
C SER A 163 -0.06 2.12 22.21
N GLN A 164 -1.37 2.32 22.10
CA GLN A 164 -1.96 3.54 21.57
C GLN A 164 -1.50 4.82 22.30
N SER A 165 -1.23 4.73 23.61
CA SER A 165 -0.79 5.85 24.43
C SER A 165 0.62 6.35 24.12
N ASP A 166 1.42 5.55 23.40
CA ASP A 166 2.77 5.94 22.95
C ASP A 166 2.75 6.88 21.75
N PHE A 167 1.57 7.13 21.16
CA PHE A 167 1.38 7.94 19.97
C PHE A 167 0.34 9.04 20.23
N SER A 168 0.68 10.27 19.93
CA SER A 168 -0.22 11.41 20.09
C SER A 168 0.18 12.57 19.19
N LYS A 169 -0.77 13.09 18.43
CA LYS A 169 -0.60 14.26 17.54
C LYS A 169 0.55 14.11 16.55
N GLU A 170 0.77 12.89 16.06
CA GLU A 170 1.84 12.56 15.14
C GLU A 170 1.29 12.31 13.74
N LEU A 171 2.12 12.57 12.73
CA LEU A 171 1.92 12.08 11.37
C LEU A 171 2.80 10.84 11.21
N ILE A 172 2.18 9.68 11.06
CA ILE A 172 2.84 8.38 11.10
C ILE A 172 2.84 7.76 9.70
N LEU A 173 4.02 7.52 9.15
CA LEU A 173 4.18 6.74 7.93
C LEU A 173 4.55 5.30 8.29
N LEU A 174 3.71 4.35 7.90
CA LEU A 174 3.99 2.92 7.99
C LEU A 174 4.49 2.42 6.64
N LYS A 175 5.76 2.05 6.58
CA LYS A 175 6.42 1.54 5.36
C LYS A 175 6.99 0.15 5.64
N GLY A 176 6.44 -0.87 5.01
CA GLY A 176 6.87 -2.24 5.27
C GLY A 176 6.48 -3.21 4.18
N ALA A 177 7.18 -4.35 4.12
CA ALA A 177 6.80 -5.44 3.26
C ALA A 177 5.66 -6.29 3.89
N PRO A 178 4.82 -6.95 3.08
CA PRO A 178 3.66 -7.70 3.56
C PRO A 178 3.97 -8.76 4.63
N GLU A 179 5.14 -9.38 4.56
CA GLU A 179 5.58 -10.40 5.52
C GLU A 179 5.75 -9.91 6.95
N PHE A 180 5.87 -8.59 7.16
CA PHE A 180 5.95 -7.99 8.48
C PHE A 180 4.58 -7.79 9.14
N GLY A 181 3.47 -7.97 8.41
CA GLY A 181 2.11 -7.91 8.96
C GLY A 181 1.77 -6.57 9.60
N PHE A 182 2.12 -5.47 8.95
CA PHE A 182 1.88 -4.11 9.44
C PHE A 182 0.39 -3.75 9.54
N ASP A 183 -0.49 -4.54 8.91
CA ASP A 183 -1.95 -4.38 9.07
C ASP A 183 -2.37 -4.43 10.56
N ARG A 184 -1.69 -5.25 11.36
CA ARG A 184 -1.93 -5.34 12.82
C ARG A 184 -1.52 -4.06 13.56
N ILE A 185 -0.50 -3.36 13.08
CA ILE A 185 -0.08 -2.06 13.63
C ILE A 185 -1.08 -0.98 13.22
N ILE A 186 -1.54 -1.02 11.97
CA ILE A 186 -2.58 -0.12 11.45
C ILE A 186 -3.84 -0.31 12.29
N GLU A 187 -4.29 -1.54 12.49
CA GLU A 187 -5.47 -1.87 13.32
C GLU A 187 -5.35 -1.36 14.76
N MET A 188 -4.14 -1.37 15.34
CA MET A 188 -3.89 -0.81 16.68
C MET A 188 -3.96 0.73 16.67
N LEU A 189 -3.46 1.38 15.63
CA LEU A 189 -3.30 2.85 15.57
C LEU A 189 -4.48 3.56 14.90
N GLU A 190 -5.33 2.85 14.17
CA GLU A 190 -6.50 3.42 13.50
C GLU A 190 -7.52 3.94 14.52
N ALA A 191 -8.03 5.15 14.31
CA ALA A 191 -9.17 5.64 15.06
C ALA A 191 -10.41 4.84 14.65
N ARG A 192 -10.91 3.99 15.53
CA ARG A 192 -12.16 3.25 15.27
C ARG A 192 -13.31 4.23 15.17
N GLN A 193 -13.56 4.72 13.97
CA GLN A 193 -14.80 5.41 13.63
C GLN A 193 -15.86 4.34 13.37
N HIS A 194 -16.71 4.10 14.36
CA HIS A 194 -17.86 3.21 14.29
C HIS A 194 -17.56 1.82 13.70
N GLU A 195 -17.72 0.79 14.50
CA GLU A 195 -17.70 -0.58 14.01
C GLU A 195 -18.78 -0.72 12.93
N THR A 196 -18.36 -0.71 11.68
CA THR A 196 -19.24 -1.16 10.60
C THR A 196 -19.29 -2.68 10.71
N VAL A 197 -20.30 -3.18 11.39
CA VAL A 197 -20.54 -4.62 11.50
C VAL A 197 -21.18 -5.05 10.17
N LEU A 198 -20.48 -5.88 9.40
CA LEU A 198 -21.08 -6.60 8.29
C LEU A 198 -21.76 -7.85 8.87
N GLU A 199 -23.06 -7.79 9.03
CA GLU A 199 -23.87 -8.94 9.41
C GLU A 199 -24.27 -9.73 8.15
N VAL A 200 -23.75 -10.95 8.01
CA VAL A 200 -24.08 -11.85 6.91
C VAL A 200 -25.09 -12.87 7.41
N ASN A 201 -26.31 -12.79 6.92
CA ASN A 201 -27.33 -13.78 7.21
C ASN A 201 -27.28 -14.89 6.14
N LEU A 202 -26.77 -16.06 6.51
CA LEU A 202 -26.62 -17.21 5.61
C LEU A 202 -27.98 -17.74 5.13
N ASP A 203 -29.02 -17.75 5.98
CA ASP A 203 -30.36 -18.17 5.59
C ASP A 203 -30.93 -17.26 4.50
N ALA A 204 -30.66 -15.96 4.57
CA ALA A 204 -31.06 -15.01 3.54
C ALA A 204 -30.33 -15.25 2.20
N LEU A 205 -29.05 -15.66 2.25
CA LEU A 205 -28.30 -16.03 1.05
C LEU A 205 -28.88 -17.30 0.40
N VAL A 206 -29.15 -18.34 1.18
CA VAL A 206 -29.80 -19.57 0.72
C VAL A 206 -31.18 -19.28 0.15
N HIS A 207 -31.96 -18.44 0.84
CA HIS A 207 -33.29 -18.02 0.34
C HIS A 207 -33.14 -17.32 -1.01
N ASN A 208 -32.24 -16.38 -1.18
CA ASN A 208 -32.03 -15.66 -2.43
C ASN A 208 -31.54 -16.60 -3.54
N PHE A 209 -30.64 -17.52 -3.24
CA PHE A 209 -30.22 -18.54 -4.20
C PHE A 209 -31.37 -19.39 -4.68
N ASN A 210 -32.21 -19.91 -3.77
CA ASN A 210 -33.39 -20.72 -4.09
C ASN A 210 -34.44 -19.93 -4.87
N PHE A 211 -34.64 -18.65 -4.56
CA PHE A 211 -35.52 -17.76 -5.31
C PHE A 211 -35.08 -17.63 -6.76
N TYR A 212 -33.81 -17.38 -7.04
CA TYR A 212 -33.30 -17.32 -8.41
C TYR A 212 -33.33 -18.69 -9.08
N ARG A 213 -32.96 -19.75 -8.36
CA ARG A 213 -32.99 -21.14 -8.86
C ARG A 213 -34.40 -21.55 -9.32
N SER A 214 -35.40 -21.20 -8.59
CA SER A 214 -36.82 -21.54 -8.94
C SER A 214 -37.32 -20.85 -10.21
N ARG A 215 -36.67 -19.78 -10.65
CA ARG A 215 -37.04 -19.02 -11.86
C ARG A 215 -36.24 -19.40 -13.10
N LEU A 216 -35.24 -20.26 -12.94
CA LEU A 216 -34.39 -20.73 -14.02
C LEU A 216 -34.82 -22.11 -14.49
N LYS A 217 -34.52 -22.43 -15.75
CA LYS A 217 -34.73 -23.77 -16.27
C LYS A 217 -33.88 -24.79 -15.50
N PRO A 218 -34.34 -26.06 -15.37
CA PRO A 218 -33.63 -27.08 -14.58
C PRO A 218 -32.17 -27.33 -15.00
N ASP A 219 -31.85 -27.14 -16.28
CA ASP A 219 -30.55 -27.34 -16.89
C ASP A 219 -29.64 -26.12 -16.82
N THR A 220 -30.15 -24.98 -16.34
CA THR A 220 -29.36 -23.76 -16.18
C THR A 220 -28.44 -23.88 -14.99
N LYS A 221 -27.13 -23.70 -15.22
CA LYS A 221 -26.12 -23.66 -14.14
C LYS A 221 -26.01 -22.27 -13.55
N ILE A 222 -25.94 -22.19 -12.23
CA ILE A 222 -25.70 -20.96 -11.49
C ILE A 222 -24.23 -20.96 -11.03
N VAL A 223 -23.52 -19.88 -11.27
CA VAL A 223 -22.15 -19.67 -10.78
C VAL A 223 -22.17 -18.48 -9.82
N CYS A 224 -21.87 -18.72 -8.56
CA CYS A 224 -21.74 -17.67 -7.56
C CYS A 224 -20.28 -17.24 -7.45
N MET A 225 -20.03 -15.95 -7.57
CA MET A 225 -18.71 -15.39 -7.32
C MET A 225 -18.67 -14.77 -5.93
N LEU A 226 -17.89 -15.38 -5.03
CA LEU A 226 -17.61 -14.83 -3.71
C LEU A 226 -16.29 -14.05 -3.78
N LYS A 227 -16.35 -12.74 -3.51
CA LYS A 227 -15.17 -11.92 -3.28
C LYS A 227 -14.99 -11.79 -1.77
N VAL A 228 -14.09 -12.57 -1.22
CA VAL A 228 -13.73 -12.49 0.19
C VAL A 228 -12.48 -11.62 0.30
N LYS A 229 -12.53 -10.55 1.10
CA LYS A 229 -11.31 -9.99 1.67
C LYS A 229 -10.74 -11.06 2.59
N GLN A 230 -9.47 -11.36 2.46
CA GLN A 230 -8.74 -12.56 2.86
C GLN A 230 -8.77 -12.92 4.37
N GLU A 231 -9.70 -12.43 5.15
CA GLU A 231 -9.81 -12.71 6.57
C GLU A 231 -11.22 -13.20 6.94
N LYS A 232 -11.29 -14.48 7.32
CA LYS A 232 -12.36 -15.14 8.07
C LYS A 232 -13.60 -15.69 7.32
N LEU A 233 -13.41 -16.39 6.21
CA LEU A 233 -14.28 -17.51 5.90
C LEU A 233 -13.47 -18.80 6.08
N THR A 234 -13.86 -19.62 7.05
CA THR A 234 -13.25 -20.94 7.25
C THR A 234 -13.74 -21.90 6.15
N SER A 235 -12.99 -22.99 5.93
CA SER A 235 -13.40 -24.04 5.00
C SER A 235 -14.76 -24.65 5.35
N ASP A 236 -15.21 -24.50 6.59
CA ASP A 236 -16.49 -25.02 7.06
C ASP A 236 -17.65 -24.09 6.71
N ASP A 237 -17.44 -22.76 6.70
CA ASP A 237 -18.42 -21.77 6.25
C ASP A 237 -18.77 -21.93 4.76
N ILE A 238 -17.79 -22.42 3.96
CA ILE A 238 -18.01 -22.66 2.52
C ILE A 238 -18.82 -23.94 2.29
N LYS A 239 -18.65 -24.97 3.13
CA LYS A 239 -19.39 -26.24 3.02
C LYS A 239 -20.85 -26.13 3.38
N GLU A 240 -21.25 -25.17 4.22
CA GLU A 240 -22.67 -24.90 4.51
C GLU A 240 -23.42 -24.24 3.35
N LEU A 241 -22.70 -23.80 2.32
CA LEU A 241 -23.28 -23.18 1.11
C LEU A 241 -23.39 -24.16 -0.07
N GLU A 242 -22.90 -25.40 0.05
CA GLU A 242 -23.07 -26.49 -0.93
C GLU A 242 -24.36 -27.28 -0.64
#